data_02fe2b64d7b90aeda5e2bd493073559f
#
_entry.id   02fe2b64d7b90aeda5e2bd493073559f
#
_cell.length_a   1.000
_cell.length_b   1.000
_cell.length_c   1.000
_cell.angle_alpha   90.00
_cell.angle_beta   90.00
_cell.angle_gamma   90.00
#
_symmetry.space_group_name_H-M   'P 1'
#
loop_
_entity.id
_entity.type
_entity.pdbx_description
1 polymer ?
#
loop_
_entity_poly.entity_id
_entity_poly.type
_entity_poly.pdbx_seq_one_letter_code
_entity_poly.pdbx_strand_id
1 'polypeptide(L)'
;MKKTVRELLLVENTQLNHDNFRLVLQSAAELPPMVPGQFVNVEIRQATEIFLRRPFSIMDTDPAKRSFSLLVKILGRGSKVLTTYKPGERISTILPLGKGFTMPSASDRILLIGGGSGVAPMLFLARMCGLDPAQVCVLLGAKSRTDHIDSTGYQQFGNFHFTTEDASLGEKGFVTDHSVYKSKLSLFDKIYACGPGPMMKAVARDAHEAGLFCEVSLENTMACGFGVCLCCVEKTTSGNKCVCTEGPVFNINELTWRY
;
A
#
# COMPACT_ATOMS: atom_id res chain seq x y z
N MET A 1 7.81 -17.97 -1.57
CA MET A 1 8.05 -17.55 -0.16
C MET A 1 7.17 -18.37 0.77
N LYS A 2 7.67 -18.80 1.95
CA LYS A 2 6.88 -19.61 2.91
C LYS A 2 5.95 -18.70 3.70
N LYS A 3 4.64 -18.91 3.54
CA LYS A 3 3.61 -18.22 4.33
C LYS A 3 3.56 -18.81 5.73
N THR A 4 3.47 -17.98 6.77
CA THR A 4 3.42 -18.44 8.17
C THR A 4 2.29 -17.77 8.92
N VAL A 5 1.73 -18.48 9.91
CA VAL A 5 0.83 -17.88 10.90
C VAL A 5 1.65 -17.53 12.12
N ARG A 6 1.52 -16.32 12.62
CA ARG A 6 2.24 -15.81 13.80
C ARG A 6 1.27 -15.14 14.78
N GLU A 7 1.48 -15.38 16.05
CA GLU A 7 0.91 -14.58 17.13
C GLU A 7 1.86 -13.42 17.42
N LEU A 8 1.45 -12.22 17.05
CA LEU A 8 2.26 -11.01 17.15
C LEU A 8 1.76 -10.14 18.29
N LEU A 9 2.69 -9.46 18.97
CA LEU A 9 2.37 -8.49 20.01
C LEU A 9 2.06 -7.14 19.35
N LEU A 10 0.92 -6.57 19.64
CA LEU A 10 0.63 -5.17 19.31
C LEU A 10 1.44 -4.29 20.28
N VAL A 11 2.42 -3.56 19.76
CA VAL A 11 3.28 -2.68 20.57
C VAL A 11 2.87 -1.21 20.47
N GLU A 12 2.17 -0.85 19.39
CA GLU A 12 1.67 0.50 19.19
C GLU A 12 0.33 0.47 18.43
N ASN A 13 -0.59 1.33 18.84
CA ASN A 13 -1.82 1.63 18.12
C ASN A 13 -2.05 3.15 18.19
N THR A 14 -1.66 3.85 17.13
CA THR A 14 -1.69 5.31 17.07
C THR A 14 -2.71 5.76 16.03
N GLN A 15 -3.65 6.59 16.43
CA GLN A 15 -4.57 7.25 15.51
C GLN A 15 -3.81 8.33 14.72
N LEU A 16 -3.83 8.25 13.39
CA LEU A 16 -3.17 9.20 12.49
C LEU A 16 -4.11 10.33 12.04
N ASN A 17 -5.37 10.00 11.83
CA ASN A 17 -6.46 10.95 11.56
C ASN A 17 -7.80 10.32 11.96
N HIS A 18 -8.94 10.91 11.53
CA HIS A 18 -10.26 10.48 11.99
C HIS A 18 -10.62 9.01 11.69
N ASP A 19 -10.06 8.39 10.65
CA ASP A 19 -10.38 7.03 10.22
C ASP A 19 -9.16 6.14 9.93
N ASN A 20 -7.94 6.64 10.11
CA ASN A 20 -6.71 5.89 9.89
C ASN A 20 -5.88 5.73 11.16
N PHE A 21 -5.36 4.51 11.34
CA PHE A 21 -4.55 4.10 12.49
C PHE A 21 -3.27 3.42 12.02
N ARG A 22 -2.16 3.69 12.71
CA ARG A 22 -0.93 2.92 12.56
C ARG A 22 -0.86 1.89 13.68
N LEU A 23 -0.78 0.61 13.30
CA LEU A 23 -0.54 -0.49 14.21
C LEU A 23 0.88 -1.01 13.99
N VAL A 24 1.65 -1.15 15.07
CA VAL A 24 2.97 -1.79 15.03
C VAL A 24 2.88 -3.15 15.70
N LEU A 25 3.24 -4.20 14.93
CA LEU A 25 3.21 -5.59 15.36
C LEU A 25 4.62 -6.13 15.50
N GLN A 26 4.92 -6.74 16.65
CA GLN A 26 6.24 -7.30 16.96
C GLN A 26 6.18 -8.81 17.13
N SER A 27 7.19 -9.49 16.62
CA SER A 27 7.37 -10.94 16.75
C SER A 27 8.38 -11.28 17.86
N ALA A 28 8.12 -12.36 18.58
CA ALA A 28 9.11 -12.94 19.50
C ALA A 28 10.31 -13.56 18.76
N ALA A 29 10.06 -14.12 17.57
CA ALA A 29 11.07 -14.73 16.70
C ALA A 29 11.33 -13.83 15.48
N GLU A 30 12.38 -14.10 14.74
CA GLU A 30 12.70 -13.43 13.49
C GLU A 30 11.54 -13.50 12.50
N LEU A 31 11.25 -12.38 11.85
CA LEU A 31 10.25 -12.28 10.81
C LEU A 31 10.85 -12.67 9.45
N PRO A 32 10.06 -13.30 8.57
CA PRO A 32 10.50 -13.49 7.20
C PRO A 32 10.74 -12.13 6.52
N PRO A 33 11.62 -12.07 5.52
CA PRO A 33 11.80 -10.86 4.72
C PRO A 33 10.46 -10.41 4.13
N MET A 34 10.18 -9.12 4.22
CA MET A 34 8.99 -8.48 3.67
C MET A 34 9.42 -7.37 2.72
N VAL A 35 8.72 -7.24 1.59
CA VAL A 35 9.05 -6.26 0.57
C VAL A 35 7.85 -5.33 0.29
N PRO A 36 8.08 -4.11 -0.19
CA PRO A 36 7.01 -3.17 -0.54
C PRO A 36 6.00 -3.78 -1.51
N GLY A 37 4.71 -3.52 -1.27
CA GLY A 37 3.61 -4.10 -2.04
C GLY A 37 3.03 -5.37 -1.44
N GLN A 38 3.73 -6.06 -0.54
CA GLN A 38 3.19 -7.19 0.20
C GLN A 38 2.21 -6.75 1.29
N PHE A 39 1.37 -7.68 1.71
CA PHE A 39 0.36 -7.49 2.74
C PHE A 39 0.37 -8.62 3.77
N VAL A 40 -0.42 -8.46 4.80
CA VAL A 40 -0.68 -9.46 5.84
C VAL A 40 -2.19 -9.67 5.99
N ASN A 41 -2.61 -10.82 6.52
CA ASN A 41 -4.01 -11.11 6.78
C ASN A 41 -4.26 -11.31 8.28
N VAL A 42 -4.92 -10.34 8.90
CA VAL A 42 -5.07 -10.19 10.35
C VAL A 42 -6.39 -10.81 10.84
N GLU A 43 -6.33 -11.60 11.90
CA GLU A 43 -7.50 -12.14 12.60
C GLU A 43 -8.06 -11.15 13.62
N ILE A 44 -9.38 -11.05 13.68
CA ILE A 44 -10.08 -10.16 14.61
C ILE A 44 -10.87 -11.03 15.59
N ARG A 45 -10.29 -11.30 16.76
CA ARG A 45 -10.88 -12.22 17.76
C ARG A 45 -11.83 -11.57 18.74
N GLN A 46 -11.77 -10.23 18.89
CA GLN A 46 -12.64 -9.52 19.85
C GLN A 46 -14.10 -9.38 19.39
N ALA A 47 -14.44 -9.90 18.21
CA ALA A 47 -15.79 -9.85 17.68
C ALA A 47 -16.12 -11.20 17.02
N THR A 48 -16.88 -12.04 17.69
CA THR A 48 -17.19 -13.42 17.29
C THR A 48 -17.97 -13.52 15.97
N GLU A 49 -18.64 -12.45 15.57
CA GLU A 49 -19.35 -12.34 14.29
C GLU A 49 -18.45 -11.97 13.11
N ILE A 50 -17.17 -11.74 13.33
CA ILE A 50 -16.19 -11.43 12.28
C ILE A 50 -15.36 -12.67 11.98
N PHE A 51 -15.82 -13.50 11.06
CA PHE A 51 -15.21 -14.80 10.74
C PHE A 51 -13.97 -14.69 9.86
N LEU A 52 -13.94 -13.72 8.94
CA LEU A 52 -12.84 -13.59 7.99
C LEU A 52 -11.74 -12.68 8.54
N ARG A 53 -10.49 -13.05 8.25
CA ARG A 53 -9.34 -12.16 8.44
C ARG A 53 -9.46 -10.93 7.55
N ARG A 54 -8.69 -9.90 7.84
CA ARG A 54 -8.64 -8.66 7.04
C ARG A 54 -7.25 -8.42 6.49
N PRO A 55 -7.13 -8.18 5.16
CA PRO A 55 -5.87 -7.86 4.52
C PRO A 55 -5.47 -6.42 4.81
N PHE A 56 -4.20 -6.20 5.12
CA PHE A 56 -3.60 -4.87 5.27
C PHE A 56 -2.23 -4.84 4.63
N SER A 57 -1.96 -3.82 3.82
CA SER A 57 -0.65 -3.58 3.25
C SER A 57 0.38 -3.29 4.34
N ILE A 58 1.58 -3.82 4.17
CA ILE A 58 2.71 -3.51 5.04
C ILE A 58 3.14 -2.07 4.71
N MET A 59 3.18 -1.23 5.74
CA MET A 59 3.56 0.18 5.62
C MET A 59 5.06 0.39 5.84
N ASP A 60 5.66 -0.43 6.70
CA ASP A 60 7.08 -0.37 7.02
C ASP A 60 7.53 -1.59 7.81
N THR A 61 8.86 -1.82 7.86
CA THR A 61 9.48 -2.90 8.64
C THR A 61 10.66 -2.38 9.46
N ASP A 62 10.84 -2.95 10.65
CA ASP A 62 12.04 -2.74 11.48
C ASP A 62 12.60 -4.13 11.87
N PRO A 63 13.54 -4.68 11.08
CA PRO A 63 14.13 -6.00 11.35
C PRO A 63 14.84 -6.07 12.71
N ALA A 64 15.47 -4.98 13.15
CA ALA A 64 16.19 -4.94 14.43
C ALA A 64 15.23 -5.12 15.62
N LYS A 65 14.04 -4.54 15.52
CA LYS A 65 12.97 -4.72 16.51
C LYS A 65 12.08 -5.93 16.23
N ARG A 66 12.32 -6.64 15.15
CA ARG A 66 11.46 -7.75 14.67
C ARG A 66 10.01 -7.31 14.57
N SER A 67 9.77 -6.16 13.98
CA SER A 67 8.45 -5.54 13.89
C SER A 67 8.15 -5.02 12.49
N PHE A 68 6.87 -4.80 12.24
CA PHE A 68 6.39 -4.10 11.06
C PHE A 68 5.16 -3.27 11.40
N SER A 69 4.86 -2.28 10.58
CA SER A 69 3.69 -1.43 10.75
C SER A 69 2.65 -1.66 9.65
N LEU A 70 1.40 -1.47 10.04
CA LEU A 70 0.23 -1.51 9.17
C LEU A 70 -0.48 -0.16 9.23
N LEU A 71 -1.00 0.28 8.09
CA LEU A 71 -2.00 1.34 8.03
C LEU A 71 -3.39 0.70 8.00
N VAL A 72 -4.19 0.96 9.02
CA VAL A 72 -5.55 0.44 9.17
C VAL A 72 -6.54 1.57 8.97
N LYS A 73 -7.25 1.55 7.84
CA LYS A 73 -8.38 2.45 7.60
C LYS A 73 -9.67 1.81 8.10
N ILE A 74 -10.50 2.59 8.80
CA ILE A 74 -11.84 2.17 9.21
C ILE A 74 -12.75 2.19 7.99
N LEU A 75 -13.01 1.00 7.42
CA LEU A 75 -13.93 0.82 6.30
C LEU A 75 -15.20 0.07 6.69
N GLY A 76 -15.15 -0.67 7.79
CA GLY A 76 -16.27 -1.47 8.27
C GLY A 76 -16.01 -1.99 9.68
N ARG A 77 -16.92 -2.87 10.14
CA ARG A 77 -16.91 -3.35 11.52
C ARG A 77 -15.58 -3.99 11.92
N GLY A 78 -14.99 -4.83 11.06
CA GLY A 78 -13.73 -5.51 11.36
C GLY A 78 -12.57 -4.56 11.59
N SER A 79 -12.34 -3.61 10.68
CA SER A 79 -11.28 -2.61 10.84
C SER A 79 -11.54 -1.70 12.04
N LYS A 80 -12.82 -1.34 12.31
CA LYS A 80 -13.20 -0.57 13.50
C LYS A 80 -12.87 -1.32 14.80
N VAL A 81 -13.16 -2.61 14.90
CA VAL A 81 -12.80 -3.42 16.09
C VAL A 81 -11.28 -3.51 16.23
N LEU A 82 -10.55 -3.72 15.12
CA LEU A 82 -9.09 -3.82 15.17
C LEU A 82 -8.44 -2.53 15.73
N THR A 83 -9.00 -1.36 15.45
CA THR A 83 -8.47 -0.09 16.00
C THR A 83 -8.74 0.12 17.49
N THR A 84 -9.56 -0.72 18.13
CA THR A 84 -9.77 -0.67 19.59
C THR A 84 -8.79 -1.52 20.39
N TYR A 85 -8.00 -2.37 19.74
CA TYR A 85 -6.98 -3.20 20.40
C TYR A 85 -5.94 -2.33 21.11
N LYS A 86 -5.45 -2.83 22.24
CA LYS A 86 -4.48 -2.10 23.06
C LYS A 86 -3.08 -2.67 22.94
N PRO A 87 -2.02 -1.85 23.06
CA PRO A 87 -0.67 -2.36 23.24
C PRO A 87 -0.61 -3.42 24.33
N GLY A 88 0.11 -4.52 24.07
CA GLY A 88 0.15 -5.71 24.91
C GLY A 88 -0.75 -6.86 24.44
N GLU A 89 -1.72 -6.61 23.60
CA GLU A 89 -2.60 -7.66 23.06
C GLU A 89 -1.91 -8.45 21.92
N ARG A 90 -2.32 -9.69 21.73
CA ARG A 90 -1.80 -10.57 20.68
C ARG A 90 -2.76 -10.62 19.50
N ILE A 91 -2.16 -10.57 18.32
CA ILE A 91 -2.89 -10.58 17.05
C ILE A 91 -2.34 -11.69 16.17
N SER A 92 -3.21 -12.65 15.83
CA SER A 92 -2.88 -13.71 14.88
C SER A 92 -2.84 -13.16 13.46
N THR A 93 -1.72 -13.36 12.77
CA THR A 93 -1.47 -12.78 11.45
C THR A 93 -0.86 -13.81 10.52
N ILE A 94 -1.38 -13.92 9.30
CA ILE A 94 -0.75 -14.68 8.21
C ILE A 94 0.15 -13.73 7.45
N LEU A 95 1.44 -14.07 7.31
CA LEU A 95 2.45 -13.19 6.70
C LEU A 95 3.64 -13.97 6.09
N PRO A 96 4.42 -13.36 5.20
CA PRO A 96 3.97 -12.30 4.30
C PRO A 96 3.09 -12.88 3.19
N LEU A 97 2.25 -12.07 2.59
CA LEU A 97 1.34 -12.46 1.52
C LEU A 97 1.55 -11.60 0.27
N GLY A 98 1.27 -12.17 -0.88
CA GLY A 98 1.34 -11.49 -2.17
C GLY A 98 2.76 -11.29 -2.70
N LYS A 99 2.82 -10.73 -3.91
CA LYS A 99 4.06 -10.27 -4.56
C LYS A 99 4.27 -8.79 -4.29
N GLY A 100 5.52 -8.39 -4.14
CA GLY A 100 5.90 -6.99 -4.02
C GLY A 100 6.11 -6.30 -5.35
N PHE A 101 6.39 -5.00 -5.30
CA PHE A 101 6.79 -4.21 -6.46
C PHE A 101 8.13 -4.67 -7.02
N THR A 102 8.30 -4.53 -8.34
CA THR A 102 9.60 -4.63 -8.98
C THR A 102 10.49 -3.49 -8.50
N MET A 103 11.60 -3.82 -7.85
CA MET A 103 12.51 -2.79 -7.35
C MET A 103 13.12 -2.00 -8.51
N PRO A 104 13.32 -0.68 -8.35
CA PRO A 104 13.96 0.13 -9.37
C PRO A 104 15.47 -0.19 -9.47
N SER A 105 16.04 0.08 -10.63
CA SER A 105 17.48 0.07 -10.85
C SER A 105 18.12 1.35 -10.27
N ALA A 106 19.41 1.33 -9.97
CA ALA A 106 20.11 2.45 -9.33
C ALA A 106 20.07 3.77 -10.14
N SER A 107 19.87 3.68 -11.45
CA SER A 107 19.76 4.85 -12.34
C SER A 107 18.33 5.36 -12.52
N ASP A 108 17.30 4.62 -12.07
CA ASP A 108 15.92 4.96 -12.33
C ASP A 108 15.48 6.22 -11.56
N ARG A 109 14.69 7.04 -12.20
CA ARG A 109 13.87 8.08 -11.56
C ARG A 109 12.47 7.58 -11.42
N ILE A 110 11.94 7.56 -10.19
CA ILE A 110 10.65 6.93 -9.92
C ILE A 110 9.61 7.91 -9.42
N LEU A 111 8.36 7.64 -9.80
CA LEU A 111 7.18 8.34 -9.29
C LEU A 111 6.32 7.37 -8.48
N LEU A 112 6.14 7.66 -7.21
CA LEU A 112 5.31 6.91 -6.28
C LEU A 112 3.99 7.67 -6.05
N ILE A 113 2.86 7.06 -6.40
CA ILE A 113 1.54 7.70 -6.31
C ILE A 113 0.69 6.95 -5.29
N GLY A 114 0.31 7.65 -4.21
CA GLY A 114 -0.51 7.09 -3.14
C GLY A 114 -1.81 7.85 -2.93
N GLY A 115 -2.92 7.12 -2.76
CA GLY A 115 -4.21 7.71 -2.42
C GLY A 115 -4.90 6.97 -1.28
N GLY A 116 -5.35 7.67 -0.24
CA GLY A 116 -5.97 7.07 0.93
C GLY A 116 -5.07 6.03 1.60
N SER A 117 -5.56 4.80 1.83
CA SER A 117 -4.77 3.69 2.40
C SER A 117 -3.62 3.23 1.49
N GLY A 118 -3.70 3.49 0.19
CA GLY A 118 -2.63 3.19 -0.77
C GLY A 118 -1.33 3.96 -0.55
N VAL A 119 -1.32 4.94 0.34
CA VAL A 119 -0.11 5.62 0.81
C VAL A 119 0.86 4.64 1.50
N ALA A 120 0.36 3.65 2.22
CA ALA A 120 1.18 2.72 3.00
C ALA A 120 2.27 2.00 2.17
N PRO A 121 1.95 1.26 1.10
CA PRO A 121 2.97 0.59 0.31
C PRO A 121 3.90 1.57 -0.44
N MET A 122 3.44 2.81 -0.74
CA MET A 122 4.29 3.83 -1.36
C MET A 122 5.36 4.36 -0.41
N LEU A 123 5.00 4.61 0.85
CA LEU A 123 5.97 5.01 1.88
C LEU A 123 7.01 3.90 2.13
N PHE A 124 6.57 2.66 2.17
CA PHE A 124 7.48 1.53 2.33
C PHE A 124 8.41 1.39 1.12
N LEU A 125 7.91 1.57 -0.10
CA LEU A 125 8.75 1.54 -1.30
C LEU A 125 9.75 2.70 -1.33
N ALA A 126 9.34 3.92 -1.00
CA ALA A 126 10.23 5.07 -0.90
C ALA A 126 11.42 4.79 0.02
N ARG A 127 11.17 4.18 1.19
CA ARG A 127 12.21 3.83 2.15
C ARG A 127 13.14 2.71 1.67
N MET A 128 12.58 1.72 0.96
CA MET A 128 13.30 0.47 0.61
C MET A 128 13.93 0.48 -0.77
N CYS A 129 13.62 1.46 -1.63
CA CYS A 129 14.09 1.47 -3.02
C CYS A 129 15.61 1.67 -3.16
N GLY A 130 16.29 2.21 -2.14
CA GLY A 130 17.74 2.38 -2.13
C GLY A 130 18.27 3.44 -3.10
N LEU A 131 17.40 4.29 -3.65
CA LEU A 131 17.73 5.38 -4.53
C LEU A 131 18.14 6.65 -3.77
N ASP A 132 18.87 7.54 -4.43
CA ASP A 132 19.04 8.90 -3.94
C ASP A 132 17.66 9.58 -3.84
N PRO A 133 17.36 10.30 -2.73
CA PRO A 133 16.09 11.01 -2.58
C PRO A 133 15.73 11.95 -3.74
N ALA A 134 16.71 12.48 -4.46
CA ALA A 134 16.49 13.30 -5.65
C ALA A 134 15.89 12.52 -6.84
N GLN A 135 16.05 11.20 -6.86
CA GLN A 135 15.49 10.31 -7.88
C GLN A 135 14.07 9.84 -7.54
N VAL A 136 13.60 10.07 -6.31
CA VAL A 136 12.31 9.60 -5.81
C VAL A 136 11.33 10.77 -5.68
N CYS A 137 10.28 10.75 -6.49
CA CYS A 137 9.17 11.67 -6.38
C CYS A 137 7.98 10.94 -5.76
N VAL A 138 7.40 11.48 -4.69
CA VAL A 138 6.24 10.90 -4.00
C VAL A 138 5.08 11.89 -4.11
N LEU A 139 3.99 11.47 -4.73
CA LEU A 139 2.78 12.25 -4.93
C LEU A 139 1.61 11.61 -4.18
N LEU A 140 1.14 12.27 -3.15
CA LEU A 140 0.07 11.77 -2.28
C LEU A 140 -1.21 12.58 -2.47
N GLY A 141 -2.31 11.89 -2.74
CA GLY A 141 -3.62 12.49 -2.93
C GLY A 141 -4.59 12.14 -1.80
N ALA A 142 -5.40 13.14 -1.40
CA ALA A 142 -6.49 12.98 -0.43
C ALA A 142 -7.68 13.90 -0.78
N LYS A 143 -8.80 13.70 -0.09
CA LYS A 143 -9.95 14.61 -0.26
C LYS A 143 -9.68 15.98 0.37
N SER A 144 -9.06 15.96 1.55
CA SER A 144 -8.72 17.15 2.31
C SER A 144 -7.43 16.97 3.11
N ARG A 145 -6.92 18.04 3.71
CA ARG A 145 -5.77 17.99 4.62
C ARG A 145 -5.97 16.98 5.76
N THR A 146 -7.17 16.88 6.29
CA THR A 146 -7.49 15.97 7.42
C THR A 146 -7.54 14.51 7.03
N ASP A 147 -7.66 14.22 5.72
CA ASP A 147 -7.61 12.84 5.19
C ASP A 147 -6.19 12.39 4.86
N HIS A 148 -5.23 13.30 4.83
CA HIS A 148 -3.83 12.96 4.60
C HIS A 148 -3.25 12.10 5.73
N ILE A 149 -2.43 11.14 5.33
CA ILE A 149 -1.62 10.34 6.26
C ILE A 149 -0.30 11.08 6.50
N ASP A 150 0.07 11.25 7.77
CA ASP A 150 1.35 11.86 8.12
C ASP A 150 2.51 11.05 7.52
N SER A 151 3.26 11.70 6.64
CA SER A 151 4.41 11.14 5.95
C SER A 151 5.73 11.83 6.35
N THR A 152 5.72 12.65 7.40
CA THR A 152 6.89 13.44 7.82
C THR A 152 8.12 12.57 8.06
N GLY A 153 7.96 11.39 8.68
CA GLY A 153 9.06 10.45 8.91
C GLY A 153 9.67 9.81 7.64
N TYR A 154 9.03 10.02 6.48
CA TYR A 154 9.48 9.46 5.19
C TYR A 154 10.05 10.50 4.24
N GLN A 155 9.93 11.80 4.53
CA GLN A 155 10.37 12.88 3.63
C GLN A 155 11.87 12.85 3.31
N GLN A 156 12.67 12.20 4.14
CA GLN A 156 14.10 11.98 3.89
C GLN A 156 14.39 11.00 2.74
N PHE A 157 13.38 10.25 2.26
CA PHE A 157 13.54 9.23 1.21
C PHE A 157 13.07 9.70 -0.17
N GLY A 158 12.64 10.94 -0.33
CA GLY A 158 12.21 11.47 -1.61
C GLY A 158 11.64 12.88 -1.55
N ASN A 159 11.29 13.41 -2.72
CA ASN A 159 10.61 14.68 -2.87
C ASN A 159 9.10 14.48 -2.79
N PHE A 160 8.48 14.97 -1.71
CA PHE A 160 7.05 14.77 -1.43
C PHE A 160 6.20 15.92 -1.95
N HIS A 161 5.14 15.58 -2.67
CA HIS A 161 4.12 16.46 -3.20
C HIS A 161 2.74 16.00 -2.74
N PHE A 162 1.80 16.94 -2.62
CA PHE A 162 0.47 16.66 -2.10
C PHE A 162 -0.60 17.30 -2.99
N THR A 163 -1.73 16.58 -3.14
CA THR A 163 -2.95 17.15 -3.71
C THR A 163 -4.12 16.95 -2.77
N THR A 164 -5.03 17.89 -2.74
CA THR A 164 -6.35 17.72 -2.12
C THR A 164 -7.45 18.24 -3.03
N GLU A 165 -8.58 17.53 -3.04
CA GLU A 165 -9.73 17.93 -3.87
C GLU A 165 -10.26 19.32 -3.47
N ASP A 166 -10.18 19.66 -2.18
CA ASP A 166 -10.63 20.92 -1.60
C ASP A 166 -9.58 22.05 -1.55
N ALA A 167 -8.36 21.81 -2.02
CA ALA A 167 -7.21 22.73 -1.96
C ALA A 167 -6.71 23.06 -0.54
N SER A 168 -7.04 22.26 0.46
CA SER A 168 -6.60 22.50 1.85
C SER A 168 -5.14 22.13 2.13
N LEU A 169 -4.51 21.32 1.25
CA LEU A 169 -3.08 20.97 1.31
C LEU A 169 -2.54 20.68 -0.10
N GLY A 170 -1.38 21.25 -0.43
CA GLY A 170 -0.75 21.08 -1.72
C GLY A 170 -1.53 21.70 -2.87
N GLU A 171 -1.44 21.10 -4.06
CA GLU A 171 -2.21 21.57 -5.22
C GLU A 171 -3.65 21.04 -5.19
N LYS A 172 -4.57 21.82 -5.76
CA LYS A 172 -5.98 21.44 -5.88
C LYS A 172 -6.18 20.38 -6.95
N GLY A 173 -6.94 19.34 -6.62
CA GLY A 173 -7.40 18.33 -7.58
C GLY A 173 -6.95 16.92 -7.23
N PHE A 174 -6.99 16.05 -8.24
CA PHE A 174 -6.51 14.68 -8.17
C PHE A 174 -5.00 14.62 -8.40
N VAL A 175 -4.37 13.47 -8.12
CA VAL A 175 -2.93 13.28 -8.36
C VAL A 175 -2.53 13.54 -9.82
N THR A 176 -3.41 13.23 -10.76
CA THR A 176 -3.21 13.50 -12.20
C THR A 176 -3.31 14.99 -12.57
N ASP A 177 -3.83 15.82 -11.67
CA ASP A 177 -3.91 17.28 -11.86
C ASP A 177 -2.66 18.02 -11.41
N HIS A 178 -1.86 17.40 -10.55
CA HIS A 178 -0.66 18.02 -9.98
C HIS A 178 0.36 18.43 -11.07
N SER A 179 0.99 19.59 -10.90
CA SER A 179 1.94 20.18 -11.86
C SER A 179 3.13 19.23 -12.17
N VAL A 180 3.66 18.53 -11.15
CA VAL A 180 4.74 17.54 -11.33
C VAL A 180 4.27 16.38 -12.20
N TYR A 181 3.03 15.91 -12.02
CA TYR A 181 2.49 14.83 -12.84
C TYR A 181 2.32 15.28 -14.29
N LYS A 182 1.62 16.39 -14.53
CA LYS A 182 1.32 16.90 -15.88
C LYS A 182 2.57 17.30 -16.67
N SER A 183 3.54 17.92 -16.02
CA SER A 183 4.69 18.49 -16.74
C SER A 183 5.92 17.60 -16.79
N LYS A 184 6.00 16.56 -15.93
CA LYS A 184 7.22 15.78 -15.75
C LYS A 184 7.05 14.28 -15.86
N LEU A 185 5.86 13.78 -16.25
CA LEU A 185 5.58 12.34 -16.31
C LEU A 185 6.62 11.58 -17.13
N SER A 186 7.00 12.12 -18.30
CA SER A 186 8.03 11.55 -19.20
C SER A 186 9.45 11.56 -18.65
N LEU A 187 9.70 12.23 -17.51
CA LEU A 187 11.02 12.25 -16.88
C LEU A 187 11.22 11.07 -15.89
N PHE A 188 10.19 10.28 -15.64
CA PHE A 188 10.27 9.12 -14.77
C PHE A 188 10.46 7.84 -15.61
N ASP A 189 11.31 6.95 -15.12
CA ASP A 189 11.54 5.65 -15.75
C ASP A 189 10.51 4.63 -15.28
N LYS A 190 10.05 4.77 -14.01
CA LYS A 190 9.06 3.87 -13.43
C LYS A 190 8.03 4.62 -12.60
N ILE A 191 6.78 4.18 -12.72
CA ILE A 191 5.64 4.68 -11.96
C ILE A 191 5.08 3.54 -11.12
N TYR A 192 4.79 3.83 -9.85
CA TYR A 192 4.15 2.90 -8.93
C TYR A 192 2.94 3.57 -8.31
N ALA A 193 1.79 2.89 -8.32
CA ALA A 193 0.57 3.48 -7.78
C ALA A 193 -0.21 2.50 -6.89
N CYS A 194 -0.81 3.05 -5.83
CA CYS A 194 -1.76 2.35 -4.98
C CYS A 194 -2.80 3.32 -4.44
N GLY A 195 -4.07 2.92 -4.46
CA GLY A 195 -5.17 3.73 -3.96
C GLY A 195 -6.49 3.42 -4.65
N PRO A 196 -7.43 4.39 -4.68
CA PRO A 196 -8.74 4.19 -5.30
C PRO A 196 -8.64 3.71 -6.76
N GLY A 197 -9.50 2.76 -7.14
CA GLY A 197 -9.51 2.19 -8.49
C GLY A 197 -9.54 3.22 -9.62
N PRO A 198 -10.39 4.27 -9.56
CA PRO A 198 -10.38 5.32 -10.58
C PRO A 198 -9.04 6.06 -10.68
N MET A 199 -8.36 6.32 -9.56
CA MET A 199 -7.02 6.94 -9.55
C MET A 199 -6.00 6.05 -10.25
N MET A 200 -5.93 4.77 -9.86
CA MET A 200 -4.99 3.82 -10.46
C MET A 200 -5.22 3.65 -11.96
N LYS A 201 -6.49 3.60 -12.41
CA LYS A 201 -6.83 3.51 -13.83
C LYS A 201 -6.42 4.75 -14.63
N ALA A 202 -6.59 5.95 -14.06
CA ALA A 202 -6.14 7.19 -14.70
C ALA A 202 -4.62 7.21 -14.85
N VAL A 203 -3.88 6.89 -13.77
CA VAL A 203 -2.41 6.79 -13.81
C VAL A 203 -1.95 5.74 -14.79
N ALA A 204 -2.59 4.57 -14.81
CA ALA A 204 -2.24 3.48 -15.73
C ALA A 204 -2.47 3.84 -17.20
N ARG A 205 -3.57 4.53 -17.52
CA ARG A 205 -3.84 5.04 -18.87
C ARG A 205 -2.75 6.00 -19.32
N ASP A 206 -2.46 7.01 -18.52
CA ASP A 206 -1.48 8.05 -18.88
C ASP A 206 -0.07 7.46 -19.01
N ALA A 207 0.30 6.49 -18.16
CA ALA A 207 1.57 5.76 -18.26
C ALA A 207 1.63 4.87 -19.51
N HIS A 208 0.53 4.22 -19.86
CA HIS A 208 0.42 3.39 -21.09
C HIS A 208 0.56 4.25 -22.34
N GLU A 209 -0.15 5.38 -22.42
CA GLU A 209 -0.06 6.32 -23.53
C GLU A 209 1.35 6.91 -23.70
N ALA A 210 2.06 7.11 -22.59
CA ALA A 210 3.44 7.58 -22.58
C ALA A 210 4.49 6.47 -22.80
N GLY A 211 4.10 5.20 -22.90
CA GLY A 211 5.02 4.06 -23.03
C GLY A 211 5.88 3.80 -21.81
N LEU A 212 5.45 4.21 -20.62
CA LEU A 212 6.23 4.14 -19.38
C LEU A 212 5.95 2.84 -18.62
N PHE A 213 6.97 2.36 -17.90
CA PHE A 213 6.78 1.27 -16.95
C PHE A 213 5.87 1.72 -15.81
N CYS A 214 4.81 0.97 -15.55
CA CYS A 214 3.91 1.26 -14.44
C CYS A 214 3.43 -0.04 -13.77
N GLU A 215 3.50 -0.07 -12.45
CA GLU A 215 2.90 -1.09 -11.60
C GLU A 215 1.85 -0.49 -10.66
N VAL A 216 0.77 -1.23 -10.48
CA VAL A 216 -0.32 -0.86 -9.56
C VAL A 216 -0.53 -1.96 -8.53
N SER A 217 -0.82 -1.57 -7.28
CA SER A 217 -1.18 -2.52 -6.22
C SER A 217 -2.69 -2.53 -6.02
N LEU A 218 -3.34 -3.64 -6.39
CA LEU A 218 -4.79 -3.80 -6.39
C LEU A 218 -5.35 -4.09 -4.99
N GLU A 219 -6.53 -3.56 -4.70
CA GLU A 219 -7.28 -3.75 -3.46
C GLU A 219 -8.57 -4.56 -3.71
N ASN A 220 -8.44 -5.80 -4.21
CA ASN A 220 -9.60 -6.67 -4.41
C ASN A 220 -10.12 -7.22 -3.07
N THR A 221 -11.44 -7.47 -3.01
CA THR A 221 -12.05 -8.16 -1.86
C THR A 221 -11.38 -9.52 -1.65
N MET A 222 -10.96 -9.80 -0.43
CA MET A 222 -10.30 -11.04 -0.05
C MET A 222 -11.03 -11.75 1.08
N ALA A 223 -11.20 -13.08 0.94
CA ALA A 223 -11.66 -13.92 2.04
C ALA A 223 -10.47 -14.67 2.67
N CYS A 224 -9.82 -15.60 1.96
CA CYS A 224 -8.72 -16.38 2.54
C CYS A 224 -7.37 -15.63 2.55
N GLY A 225 -7.06 -14.86 1.51
CA GLY A 225 -5.77 -14.15 1.35
C GLY A 225 -4.59 -15.01 0.91
N PHE A 226 -4.79 -16.30 0.60
CA PHE A 226 -3.69 -17.22 0.24
C PHE A 226 -4.00 -18.17 -0.94
N GLY A 227 -5.01 -17.83 -1.78
CA GLY A 227 -5.22 -18.45 -3.09
C GLY A 227 -6.19 -19.64 -3.15
N VAL A 228 -6.98 -19.92 -2.08
CA VAL A 228 -7.87 -21.09 -2.04
C VAL A 228 -9.30 -20.75 -2.44
N CYS A 229 -9.83 -19.60 -1.99
CA CYS A 229 -11.26 -19.28 -2.13
C CYS A 229 -11.63 -18.63 -3.47
N LEU A 230 -10.67 -18.17 -4.26
CA LEU A 230 -10.84 -17.47 -5.54
C LEU A 230 -11.67 -16.17 -5.46
N CYS A 231 -11.89 -15.63 -4.27
CA CYS A 231 -12.67 -14.41 -4.07
C CYS A 231 -12.01 -13.16 -4.68
N CYS A 232 -10.67 -13.12 -4.70
CA CYS A 232 -9.88 -11.97 -5.14
C CYS A 232 -9.40 -12.07 -6.59
N VAL A 233 -10.11 -12.82 -7.45
CA VAL A 233 -9.71 -13.00 -8.83
C VAL A 233 -9.80 -11.69 -9.61
N GLU A 234 -8.72 -11.37 -10.34
CA GLU A 234 -8.63 -10.29 -11.32
C GLU A 234 -8.46 -10.86 -12.71
N LYS A 235 -9.13 -10.26 -13.70
CA LYS A 235 -8.98 -10.63 -15.11
C LYS A 235 -7.73 -9.97 -15.67
N THR A 236 -6.83 -10.80 -16.21
CA THR A 236 -5.58 -10.33 -16.82
C THR A 236 -5.49 -10.75 -18.28
N THR A 237 -4.52 -10.23 -19.00
CA THR A 237 -4.24 -10.60 -20.42
C THR A 237 -3.83 -12.07 -20.57
N SER A 238 -3.33 -12.69 -19.50
CA SER A 238 -2.94 -14.10 -19.45
C SER A 238 -3.95 -15.01 -18.73
N GLY A 239 -5.19 -14.53 -18.54
CA GLY A 239 -6.26 -15.27 -17.84
C GLY A 239 -6.56 -14.69 -16.45
N ASN A 240 -7.30 -15.45 -15.66
CA ASN A 240 -7.70 -15.04 -14.31
C ASN A 240 -6.58 -15.31 -13.31
N LYS A 241 -6.20 -14.30 -12.51
CA LYS A 241 -5.17 -14.40 -11.46
C LYS A 241 -5.74 -14.07 -10.09
N CYS A 242 -5.30 -14.81 -9.08
CA CYS A 242 -5.64 -14.48 -7.69
C CYS A 242 -4.76 -13.35 -7.17
N VAL A 243 -5.35 -12.18 -6.89
CA VAL A 243 -4.63 -10.99 -6.38
C VAL A 243 -3.84 -11.30 -5.11
N CYS A 244 -4.33 -12.18 -4.24
CA CYS A 244 -3.65 -12.52 -2.99
C CYS A 244 -2.40 -13.40 -3.14
N THR A 245 -2.15 -14.01 -4.30
CA THR A 245 -1.00 -14.90 -4.54
C THR A 245 -0.15 -14.47 -5.73
N GLU A 246 -0.77 -13.99 -6.79
CA GLU A 246 -0.11 -13.56 -8.03
C GLU A 246 0.06 -12.03 -8.10
N GLY A 247 -0.71 -11.29 -7.30
CA GLY A 247 -0.59 -9.88 -6.99
C GLY A 247 -0.18 -9.65 -5.51
N PRO A 248 -0.56 -8.54 -4.87
CA PRO A 248 -1.49 -7.51 -5.37
C PRO A 248 -0.88 -6.59 -6.43
N VAL A 249 0.44 -6.62 -6.60
CA VAL A 249 1.14 -5.79 -7.58
C VAL A 249 1.08 -6.44 -8.96
N PHE A 250 0.64 -5.65 -9.94
CA PHE A 250 0.58 -6.01 -11.35
C PHE A 250 1.19 -4.91 -12.21
N ASN A 251 1.93 -5.30 -13.25
CA ASN A 251 2.24 -4.37 -14.32
C ASN A 251 0.94 -4.04 -15.07
N ILE A 252 0.75 -2.78 -15.46
CA ILE A 252 -0.47 -2.33 -16.12
C ILE A 252 -0.74 -3.08 -17.42
N ASN A 253 0.29 -3.55 -18.13
CA ASN A 253 0.18 -4.34 -19.36
C ASN A 253 -0.37 -5.77 -19.12
N GLU A 254 -0.38 -6.23 -17.86
CA GLU A 254 -1.01 -7.50 -17.49
C GLU A 254 -2.52 -7.36 -17.29
N LEU A 255 -3.01 -6.14 -17.03
CA LEU A 255 -4.41 -5.89 -16.72
C LEU A 255 -5.24 -5.70 -17.99
N THR A 256 -6.51 -6.14 -17.94
CA THR A 256 -7.45 -5.96 -19.04
C THR A 256 -8.20 -4.62 -18.97
N TRP A 257 -7.58 -3.62 -18.31
CA TRP A 257 -8.13 -2.29 -18.26
C TRP A 257 -8.13 -1.69 -19.68
N ARG A 258 -9.23 -1.07 -20.05
CA ARG A 258 -9.31 -0.36 -21.34
C ARG A 258 -8.80 1.05 -21.14
N TYR A 259 -7.82 1.41 -21.91
CA TYR A 259 -7.21 2.73 -21.96
C TYR A 259 -7.73 3.53 -23.13
#